data_5fe206f95446d945bb319f687f455224
#
_entry.id   5fe206f95446d945bb319f687f455224
#
_cell.length_a   1.000
_cell.length_b   1.000
_cell.length_c   1.000
_cell.angle_alpha   90.00
_cell.angle_beta   90.00
_cell.angle_gamma   90.00
#
_symmetry.space_group_name_H-M   'P 1'
#
loop_
_entity.id
_entity.type
_entity.pdbx_description
1 polymer ?
#
loop_
_entity_poly.entity_id
_entity_poly.type
_entity_poly.pdbx_seq_one_letter_code
_entity_poly.pdbx_strand_id
1 'polypeptide(L)'
;MYYVERGMVRQFYHKNGKDVTEHFSFEGGIVMCIESLLKHVPSQITIEALETTHLFALPRKALFAAIDTCAELGILYRKITEHALISSQHHADSQRFENAQERYERLMREKPEIILRAPMIHVASFLQMTPETLSRVRAVVEKSSREK
;
A
#
# COMPACT_ATOMS: atom_id res chain seq x y z
N MET A 1 10.37 4.23 9.82
CA MET A 1 10.28 3.90 8.39
C MET A 1 10.90 2.54 8.18
N TYR A 2 10.35 1.74 7.27
CA TYR A 2 10.88 0.42 6.95
C TYR A 2 11.05 0.28 5.44
N TYR A 3 12.03 -0.50 5.02
CA TYR A 3 12.24 -0.95 3.66
C TYR A 3 11.96 -2.44 3.58
N VAL A 4 11.20 -2.88 2.60
CA VAL A 4 10.90 -4.30 2.38
C VAL A 4 12.01 -4.90 1.52
N GLU A 5 12.86 -5.74 2.13
CA GLU A 5 13.88 -6.49 1.40
C GLU A 5 13.25 -7.69 0.67
N ARG A 6 12.38 -8.41 1.39
CA ARG A 6 11.69 -9.60 0.89
C ARG A 6 10.35 -9.76 1.59
N GLY A 7 9.35 -10.26 0.87
CA GLY A 7 8.02 -10.54 1.39
C GLY A 7 7.02 -9.42 1.12
N MET A 8 5.87 -9.49 1.75
CA MET A 8 4.78 -8.55 1.59
C MET A 8 4.18 -8.18 2.94
N VAL A 9 3.91 -6.89 3.11
CA VAL A 9 3.18 -6.36 4.26
C VAL A 9 1.97 -5.57 3.81
N ARG A 10 0.94 -5.51 4.67
CA ARG A 10 -0.15 -4.55 4.54
C ARG A 10 -0.11 -3.52 5.67
N GLN A 11 -0.59 -2.33 5.37
CA GLN A 11 -0.89 -1.29 6.33
C GLN A 11 -2.41 -1.17 6.42
N PHE A 12 -2.96 -1.23 7.63
CA PHE A 12 -4.40 -1.17 7.85
C PHE A 12 -4.73 -0.49 9.18
N TYR A 13 -5.97 -0.07 9.30
CA TYR A 13 -6.55 0.42 10.56
C TYR A 13 -7.89 -0.26 10.85
N HIS A 14 -8.32 -0.19 12.09
CA HIS A 14 -9.63 -0.69 12.50
C HIS A 14 -10.69 0.41 12.45
N LYS A 15 -11.79 0.14 11.77
CA LYS A 15 -12.95 1.04 11.71
C LYS A 15 -14.23 0.23 11.85
N ASN A 16 -15.03 0.54 12.89
CA ASN A 16 -16.32 -0.13 13.15
C ASN A 16 -16.21 -1.67 13.19
N GLY A 17 -15.16 -2.19 13.83
CA GLY A 17 -14.92 -3.64 13.97
C GLY A 17 -14.42 -4.32 12.70
N LYS A 18 -14.02 -3.56 11.69
CA LYS A 18 -13.46 -4.09 10.43
C LYS A 18 -12.05 -3.57 10.20
N ASP A 19 -11.21 -4.41 9.61
CA ASP A 19 -9.91 -4.02 9.11
C ASP A 19 -10.07 -3.31 7.77
N VAL A 20 -9.54 -2.11 7.68
CA VAL A 20 -9.49 -1.34 6.43
C VAL A 20 -8.05 -1.28 5.95
N THR A 21 -7.75 -2.00 4.88
CA THR A 21 -6.42 -2.00 4.26
C THR A 21 -6.23 -0.72 3.45
N GLU A 22 -5.16 0.03 3.75
CA GLU A 22 -4.81 1.27 3.04
C GLU A 22 -3.71 1.06 2.01
N HIS A 23 -2.70 0.26 2.37
CA HIS A 23 -1.54 0.04 1.51
C HIS A 23 -1.05 -1.39 1.58
N PHE A 24 -0.46 -1.84 0.47
CA PHE A 24 0.43 -2.99 0.40
C PHE A 24 1.82 -2.51 0.01
N SER A 25 2.82 -3.12 0.62
CA SER A 25 4.23 -2.94 0.24
C SER A 25 4.90 -4.30 0.13
N PHE A 26 5.68 -4.47 -0.90
CA PHE A 26 6.44 -5.68 -1.21
C PHE A 26 7.88 -5.27 -1.58
N GLU A 27 8.67 -6.17 -2.09
CA GLU A 27 10.10 -5.97 -2.34
C GLU A 27 10.42 -4.62 -2.99
N GLY A 28 11.37 -3.89 -2.42
CA GLY A 28 11.73 -2.53 -2.85
C GLY A 28 10.82 -1.43 -2.29
N GLY A 29 9.71 -1.79 -1.65
CA GLY A 29 8.74 -0.85 -1.10
C GLY A 29 9.18 -0.20 0.20
N ILE A 30 8.71 1.02 0.43
CA ILE A 30 8.87 1.75 1.68
C ILE A 30 7.55 1.70 2.47
N VAL A 31 7.66 1.40 3.76
CA VAL A 31 6.53 1.35 4.70
C VAL A 31 6.71 2.45 5.73
N MET A 32 5.76 3.37 5.80
CA MET A 32 5.77 4.45 6.81
C MET A 32 4.36 4.96 7.09
N CYS A 33 4.13 5.39 8.32
CA CYS A 33 3.00 6.27 8.65
C CYS A 33 3.54 7.70 8.68
N ILE A 34 3.20 8.48 7.66
CA ILE A 34 3.73 9.84 7.46
C ILE A 34 3.42 10.73 8.68
N GLU A 35 2.19 10.67 9.19
CA GLU A 35 1.80 11.46 10.36
C GLU A 35 2.66 11.11 11.59
N SER A 36 2.79 9.83 11.90
CA SER A 36 3.62 9.38 13.03
C SER A 36 5.09 9.77 12.85
N LEU A 37 5.61 9.63 11.63
CA LEU A 37 7.01 9.98 11.31
C LEU A 37 7.29 11.46 11.49
N LEU A 38 6.38 12.33 11.00
CA LEU A 38 6.59 13.80 11.02
C LEU A 38 6.21 14.41 12.36
N LYS A 39 5.04 14.07 12.91
CA LYS A 39 4.53 14.66 14.16
C LYS A 39 5.07 14.00 15.43
N HIS A 40 5.79 12.87 15.32
CA HIS A 40 6.30 12.10 16.46
C HIS A 40 5.18 11.65 17.42
N VAL A 41 4.07 11.19 16.86
CA VAL A 41 2.92 10.65 17.59
C VAL A 41 2.78 9.14 17.32
N PRO A 42 2.10 8.37 18.20
CA PRO A 42 1.79 6.98 17.92
C PRO A 42 1.00 6.81 16.62
N SER A 43 1.33 5.77 15.85
CA SER A 43 0.62 5.44 14.62
C SER A 43 -0.74 4.80 14.93
N GLN A 44 -1.79 5.20 14.20
CA GLN A 44 -3.06 4.50 14.17
C GLN A 44 -3.10 3.37 13.13
N ILE A 45 -2.05 3.31 12.29
CA ILE A 45 -1.90 2.29 11.28
C ILE A 45 -1.11 1.11 11.85
N THR A 46 -1.64 -0.09 11.68
CA THR A 46 -0.97 -1.35 11.98
C THR A 46 -0.28 -1.87 10.73
N ILE A 47 0.90 -2.45 10.91
CA ILE A 47 1.63 -3.15 9.84
C ILE A 47 1.56 -4.65 10.13
N GLU A 48 1.13 -5.42 9.15
CA GLU A 48 1.03 -6.88 9.23
C GLU A 48 1.78 -7.52 8.07
N ALA A 49 2.62 -8.51 8.37
CA ALA A 49 3.27 -9.34 7.38
C ALA A 49 2.28 -10.39 6.86
N LEU A 50 2.09 -10.45 5.55
CA LEU A 50 1.18 -11.42 4.91
C LEU A 50 1.87 -12.74 4.57
N GLU A 51 3.20 -12.75 4.62
CA GLU A 51 4.06 -13.90 4.39
C GLU A 51 5.38 -13.71 5.16
N THR A 52 6.30 -14.66 5.07
CA THR A 52 7.64 -14.48 5.66
C THR A 52 8.31 -13.26 5.06
N THR A 53 8.56 -12.25 5.89
CA THR A 53 8.99 -10.93 5.45
C THR A 53 10.24 -10.46 6.18
N HIS A 54 11.17 -9.90 5.43
CA HIS A 54 12.39 -9.26 5.93
C HIS A 54 12.29 -7.75 5.72
N LEU A 55 12.43 -7.01 6.82
CA LEU A 55 12.35 -5.55 6.82
C LEU A 55 13.64 -4.95 7.38
N PHE A 56 14.17 -3.92 6.72
CA PHE A 56 15.13 -3.02 7.33
C PHE A 56 14.39 -1.87 8.02
N ALA A 57 14.62 -1.72 9.33
CA ALA A 57 14.06 -0.64 10.11
C ALA A 57 15.02 0.56 10.15
N LEU A 58 14.53 1.73 9.77
CA LEU A 58 15.26 2.99 9.92
C LEU A 58 14.55 3.85 10.97
N PRO A 59 15.13 3.94 12.20
CA PRO A 59 14.58 4.78 13.26
C PRO A 59 14.50 6.25 12.86
N ARG A 60 13.46 6.95 13.32
CA ARG A 60 13.23 8.37 13.01
C ARG A 60 14.48 9.25 13.26
N LYS A 61 15.11 9.09 14.43
CA LYS A 61 16.30 9.87 14.78
C LYS A 61 17.44 9.66 13.77
N ALA A 62 17.70 8.41 13.38
CA ALA A 62 18.75 8.09 12.41
C ALA A 62 18.42 8.64 11.01
N LEU A 63 17.17 8.55 10.59
CA LEU A 63 16.71 9.11 9.30
C LEU A 63 16.97 10.62 9.23
N PHE A 64 16.48 11.38 10.21
CA PHE A 64 16.61 12.84 10.17
C PHE A 64 18.06 13.30 10.36
N ALA A 65 18.85 12.66 11.24
CA ALA A 65 20.27 12.93 11.36
C ALA A 65 21.02 12.67 10.04
N ALA A 66 20.66 11.62 9.32
CA ALA A 66 21.27 11.33 8.02
C ALA A 66 20.88 12.38 6.95
N ILE A 67 19.62 12.81 6.93
CA ILE A 67 19.13 13.86 6.02
C ILE A 67 19.84 15.19 6.29
N ASP A 68 20.05 15.54 7.56
CA ASP A 68 20.71 16.79 7.96
C ASP A 68 22.20 16.82 7.59
N THR A 69 22.82 15.65 7.43
CA THR A 69 24.27 15.55 7.15
C THR A 69 24.62 15.16 5.71
N CYS A 70 23.66 14.71 4.91
CA CYS A 70 23.86 14.21 3.56
C CYS A 70 22.78 14.76 2.61
N ALA A 71 23.15 15.65 1.72
CA ALA A 71 22.22 16.30 0.78
C ALA A 71 21.53 15.29 -0.15
N GLU A 72 22.22 14.23 -0.56
CA GLU A 72 21.69 13.17 -1.44
C GLU A 72 20.56 12.39 -0.74
N LEU A 73 20.71 12.13 0.57
CA LEU A 73 19.64 11.50 1.37
C LEU A 73 18.44 12.43 1.54
N GLY A 74 18.65 13.73 1.66
CA GLY A 74 17.59 14.73 1.67
C GLY A 74 16.81 14.73 0.35
N ILE A 75 17.51 14.66 -0.79
CA ILE A 75 16.88 14.55 -2.11
C ILE A 75 16.09 13.25 -2.24
N LEU A 76 16.66 12.12 -1.81
CA LEU A 76 16.00 10.82 -1.84
C LEU A 76 14.74 10.82 -0.97
N TYR A 77 14.82 11.31 0.26
CA TYR A 77 13.70 11.42 1.18
C TYR A 77 12.56 12.27 0.58
N ARG A 78 12.88 13.40 -0.04
CA ARG A 78 11.91 14.23 -0.73
C ARG A 78 11.20 13.47 -1.84
N LYS A 79 11.93 12.76 -2.70
CA LYS A 79 11.34 11.95 -3.79
C LYS A 79 10.43 10.85 -3.26
N ILE A 80 10.82 10.17 -2.17
CA ILE A 80 9.98 9.17 -1.51
C ILE A 80 8.68 9.80 -1.00
N THR A 81 8.77 10.97 -0.39
CA THR A 81 7.59 11.68 0.16
C THR A 81 6.69 12.21 -0.96
N GLU A 82 7.25 12.77 -2.02
CA GLU A 82 6.51 13.20 -3.22
C GLU A 82 5.77 12.01 -3.85
N HIS A 83 6.44 10.87 -4.02
CA HIS A 83 5.82 9.65 -4.54
C HIS A 83 4.69 9.15 -3.63
N ALA A 84 4.89 9.14 -2.32
CA ALA A 84 3.86 8.73 -1.37
C ALA A 84 2.63 9.65 -1.42
N LEU A 85 2.84 10.98 -1.57
CA LEU A 85 1.76 11.95 -1.71
C LEU A 85 0.96 11.72 -3.00
N ILE A 86 1.64 11.57 -4.14
CA ILE A 86 1.00 11.30 -5.43
C ILE A 86 0.24 9.98 -5.38
N SER A 87 0.82 8.93 -4.81
CA SER A 87 0.16 7.63 -4.66
C SER A 87 -1.09 7.71 -3.80
N SER A 88 -1.04 8.48 -2.70
CA SER A 88 -2.20 8.73 -1.85
C SER A 88 -3.31 9.50 -2.59
N GLN A 89 -2.94 10.52 -3.39
CA GLN A 89 -3.88 11.25 -4.22
C GLN A 89 -4.54 10.34 -5.26
N HIS A 90 -3.77 9.55 -5.99
CA HIS A 90 -4.31 8.59 -6.96
C HIS A 90 -5.24 7.57 -6.31
N HIS A 91 -4.91 7.11 -5.09
CA HIS A 91 -5.79 6.19 -4.35
C HIS A 91 -7.12 6.87 -4.00
N ALA A 92 -7.09 8.11 -3.52
CA ALA A 92 -8.30 8.88 -3.21
C ALA A 92 -9.16 9.15 -4.46
N ASP A 93 -8.53 9.49 -5.59
CA ASP A 93 -9.20 9.75 -6.86
C ASP A 93 -9.86 8.48 -7.40
N SER A 94 -9.16 7.36 -7.33
CA SER A 94 -9.71 6.05 -7.69
C SER A 94 -10.99 5.70 -6.91
N GLN A 95 -11.00 5.99 -5.61
CA GLN A 95 -12.19 5.76 -4.78
C GLN A 95 -13.38 6.66 -5.16
N ARG A 96 -13.12 7.84 -5.70
CA ARG A 96 -14.16 8.81 -6.09
C ARG A 96 -14.69 8.59 -7.49
N PHE A 97 -13.84 8.22 -8.44
CA PHE A 97 -14.14 8.29 -9.87
C PHE A 97 -14.21 6.93 -10.55
N GLU A 98 -13.56 5.88 -10.00
CA GLU A 98 -13.55 4.55 -10.61
C GLU A 98 -14.65 3.66 -10.03
N ASN A 99 -15.30 2.86 -10.87
CA ASN A 99 -16.18 1.79 -10.44
C ASN A 99 -15.37 0.56 -9.95
N ALA A 100 -16.06 -0.44 -9.42
CA ALA A 100 -15.41 -1.63 -8.84
C ALA A 100 -14.54 -2.41 -9.85
N GLN A 101 -14.98 -2.51 -11.10
CA GLN A 101 -14.24 -3.20 -12.17
C GLN A 101 -13.00 -2.42 -12.56
N GLU A 102 -13.11 -1.12 -12.78
CA GLU A 102 -11.99 -0.24 -13.12
C GLU A 102 -10.90 -0.26 -12.05
N ARG A 103 -11.27 -0.22 -10.75
CA ARG A 103 -10.30 -0.34 -9.65
C ARG A 103 -9.55 -1.67 -9.67
N TYR A 104 -10.25 -2.76 -9.95
CA TYR A 104 -9.63 -4.09 -10.05
C TYR A 104 -8.69 -4.20 -11.26
N GLU A 105 -9.15 -3.76 -12.44
CA GLU A 105 -8.34 -3.76 -13.67
C GLU A 105 -7.07 -2.89 -13.53
N ARG A 106 -7.19 -1.73 -12.88
CA ARG A 106 -6.05 -0.89 -12.56
C ARG A 106 -5.06 -1.59 -11.63
N LEU A 107 -5.55 -2.23 -10.56
CA LEU A 107 -4.70 -2.99 -9.65
C LEU A 107 -3.97 -4.12 -10.37
N MET A 108 -4.66 -4.87 -11.24
CA MET A 108 -4.04 -5.91 -12.06
C MET A 108 -2.92 -5.39 -12.96
N ARG A 109 -3.09 -4.20 -13.53
CA ARG A 109 -2.12 -3.59 -14.43
C ARG A 109 -0.92 -3.01 -13.68
N GLU A 110 -1.16 -2.34 -12.54
CA GLU A 110 -0.14 -1.58 -11.85
C GLU A 110 0.61 -2.36 -10.78
N LYS A 111 -0.07 -3.28 -10.10
CA LYS A 111 0.46 -4.04 -8.96
C LYS A 111 -0.08 -5.48 -8.93
N PRO A 112 0.17 -6.29 -9.96
CA PRO A 112 -0.34 -7.67 -10.05
C PRO A 112 0.11 -8.55 -8.87
N GLU A 113 1.26 -8.26 -8.26
CA GLU A 113 1.79 -8.98 -7.10
C GLU A 113 0.79 -8.99 -5.93
N ILE A 114 0.03 -7.92 -5.74
CA ILE A 114 -0.97 -7.83 -4.67
C ILE A 114 -2.07 -8.89 -4.90
N ILE A 115 -2.54 -9.02 -6.14
CA ILE A 115 -3.60 -9.98 -6.48
C ILE A 115 -3.11 -11.42 -6.37
N LEU A 116 -1.83 -11.66 -6.66
CA LEU A 116 -1.23 -12.99 -6.65
C LEU A 116 -0.86 -13.47 -5.24
N ARG A 117 -0.51 -12.55 -4.32
CA ARG A 117 0.10 -12.89 -3.03
C ARG A 117 -0.79 -12.55 -1.83
N ALA A 118 -1.61 -11.50 -1.93
CA ALA A 118 -2.41 -11.07 -0.79
C ALA A 118 -3.73 -11.88 -0.67
N PRO A 119 -4.18 -12.19 0.55
CA PRO A 119 -5.49 -12.78 0.78
C PRO A 119 -6.62 -11.91 0.18
N MET A 120 -7.59 -12.57 -0.47
CA MET A 120 -8.69 -11.89 -1.18
C MET A 120 -9.47 -10.91 -0.30
N ILE A 121 -9.62 -11.20 0.99
CA ILE A 121 -10.32 -10.32 1.92
C ILE A 121 -9.59 -8.98 2.08
N HIS A 122 -8.26 -8.97 2.08
CA HIS A 122 -7.47 -7.76 2.19
C HIS A 122 -7.42 -6.99 0.87
N VAL A 123 -7.40 -7.69 -0.27
CA VAL A 123 -7.53 -7.08 -1.59
C VAL A 123 -8.90 -6.40 -1.74
N ALA A 124 -9.99 -7.07 -1.34
CA ALA A 124 -11.33 -6.50 -1.37
C ALA A 124 -11.43 -5.24 -0.49
N SER A 125 -10.88 -5.31 0.73
CA SER A 125 -10.80 -4.16 1.64
C SER A 125 -10.04 -2.98 1.03
N PHE A 126 -8.88 -3.22 0.41
CA PHE A 126 -8.07 -2.21 -0.28
C PHE A 126 -8.81 -1.55 -1.45
N LEU A 127 -9.56 -2.34 -2.22
CA LEU A 127 -10.38 -1.87 -3.33
C LEU A 127 -11.73 -1.29 -2.87
N GLN A 128 -11.99 -1.22 -1.56
CA GLN A 128 -13.25 -0.75 -0.97
C GLN A 128 -14.48 -1.45 -1.54
N MET A 129 -14.44 -2.77 -1.58
CA MET A 129 -15.56 -3.61 -1.97
C MET A 129 -15.65 -4.85 -1.06
N THR A 130 -16.77 -5.57 -1.14
CA THR A 130 -16.88 -6.85 -0.42
C THR A 130 -16.14 -7.96 -1.16
N PRO A 131 -15.72 -9.03 -0.47
CA PRO A 131 -15.12 -10.20 -1.12
C PRO A 131 -15.98 -10.81 -2.22
N GLU A 132 -17.33 -10.82 -2.04
CA GLU A 132 -18.29 -11.32 -3.02
C GLU A 132 -18.31 -10.42 -4.28
N THR A 133 -18.23 -9.10 -4.09
CA THR A 133 -18.14 -8.15 -5.21
C THR A 133 -16.82 -8.35 -5.96
N LEU A 134 -15.70 -8.49 -5.25
CA LEU A 134 -14.40 -8.76 -5.86
C LEU A 134 -14.42 -10.07 -6.67
N SER A 135 -15.01 -11.13 -6.13
CA SER A 135 -15.14 -12.42 -6.84
C SER A 135 -15.92 -12.28 -8.14
N ARG A 136 -17.04 -11.52 -8.14
CA ARG A 136 -17.83 -11.26 -9.35
C ARG A 136 -17.07 -10.44 -10.39
N VAL A 137 -16.39 -9.36 -9.94
CA VAL A 137 -15.59 -8.49 -10.82
C VAL A 137 -14.47 -9.31 -11.47
N ARG A 138 -13.77 -10.11 -10.69
CA ARG A 138 -12.71 -11.00 -11.17
C ARG A 138 -13.22 -11.94 -12.28
N ALA A 139 -14.34 -12.60 -12.09
CA ALA A 139 -14.93 -13.49 -13.07
C ALA A 139 -15.29 -12.79 -14.39
N VAL A 140 -15.79 -11.55 -14.32
CA VAL A 140 -16.10 -10.72 -15.49
C VAL A 140 -14.84 -10.37 -16.27
N VAL A 141 -13.80 -9.88 -15.59
CA VAL A 141 -12.54 -9.47 -16.21
C VAL A 141 -11.80 -10.66 -16.83
N GLU A 142 -11.75 -11.82 -16.14
CA GLU A 142 -11.13 -13.03 -16.66
C GLU A 142 -11.86 -13.55 -17.92
N LYS A 143 -13.19 -13.44 -17.99
CA LYS A 143 -13.95 -13.79 -19.19
C LYS A 143 -13.64 -12.86 -20.37
N SER A 144 -13.65 -11.56 -20.14
CA SER A 144 -13.33 -10.55 -21.18
C SER A 144 -11.91 -10.68 -21.73
N SER A 145 -10.97 -11.18 -20.91
CA SER A 145 -9.57 -11.38 -21.32
C SER A 145 -9.36 -12.63 -22.17
N ARG A 146 -10.28 -13.62 -22.12
CA ARG A 146 -10.23 -14.85 -22.94
C ARG A 146 -10.89 -14.68 -24.31
N GLU A 147 -11.72 -13.64 -24.48
CA GLU A 147 -12.45 -13.35 -25.71
C GLU A 147 -11.69 -12.40 -26.65
N LYS A 148 -10.53 -11.90 -26.23
CA LYS A 148 -9.59 -11.08 -27.02
C LYS A 148 -8.38 -11.87 -27.48
#